data_3e51587f4e30bf22213a14ed5b0ef5d2
#
_entry.id   3e51587f4e30bf22213a14ed5b0ef5d2
#
_cell.length_a   1.000
_cell.length_b   1.000
_cell.length_c   1.000
_cell.angle_alpha   90.00
_cell.angle_beta   90.00
_cell.angle_gamma   90.00
#
_symmetry.space_group_name_H-M   'P 1'
#
loop_
_entity.id
_entity.type
_entity.pdbx_description
1 polymer ?
#
loop_
_entity_poly.entity_id
_entity_poly.type
_entity_poly.pdbx_seq_one_letter_code
_entity_poly.pdbx_strand_id
1 'polypeptide(L)'
;MTSTKRVLILIFVFASTFGNAQTTNDSIRKVDSITKAFLTKKVDSINKILKDIKEREDKAKKATEVPKKWSVDGRMTFLFNQSSFTNWSAGGNNTVSGALGLNYDFNYVKGKWKWDNKIISSYGSSHVSGQGYRKTDDRFEYNSVLGYKAGGHWYFSFFSNFISQFSKGFDYSKDPKLLVSNVLSPAYLSFAPGILWRKSEDLRINIAPGTARFTFVSEQFSGQYGTEPGKTTKFSMGFNLSGYLKFKIMKDLTMENIIALYADYLDNPQNVDVNYQMNFYVSVNKYLSMNLTLHTISDTNASSRIQFRELFGLGVNYTFHKI
;
A
#
# COMPACT_ATOMS: atom_id res chain seq x y z
N MET A 1 -37.48 10.01 20.60
CA MET A 1 -37.49 9.72 22.05
C MET A 1 -38.88 9.23 22.50
N THR A 2 -39.42 8.11 21.99
CA THR A 2 -40.78 7.62 22.37
C THR A 2 -40.99 6.12 22.18
N SER A 3 -39.99 5.31 21.88
CA SER A 3 -40.16 3.84 21.64
C SER A 3 -39.66 2.97 22.79
N THR A 4 -38.73 3.43 23.60
CA THR A 4 -38.06 2.62 24.64
C THR A 4 -38.85 2.53 25.96
N LYS A 5 -39.83 3.41 26.19
CA LYS A 5 -40.63 3.43 27.41
C LYS A 5 -41.84 2.46 27.43
N ARG A 6 -42.24 1.89 26.27
CA ARG A 6 -43.38 0.98 26.19
C ARG A 6 -43.06 -0.48 26.49
N VAL A 7 -41.80 -0.90 26.44
CA VAL A 7 -41.36 -2.27 26.70
C VAL A 7 -41.19 -2.57 28.19
N LEU A 8 -40.92 -1.54 29.01
CA LEU A 8 -40.73 -1.74 30.47
C LEU A 8 -42.04 -1.92 31.28
N ILE A 9 -43.19 -1.54 30.73
CA ILE A 9 -44.47 -1.60 31.46
C ILE A 9 -45.15 -2.97 31.40
N LEU A 10 -44.78 -3.82 30.41
CA LEU A 10 -45.36 -5.16 30.25
C LEU A 10 -44.77 -6.25 31.17
N ILE A 11 -43.65 -5.96 31.85
CA ILE A 11 -42.99 -6.92 32.75
C ILE A 11 -43.58 -6.84 34.19
N PHE A 12 -44.29 -5.78 34.56
CA PHE A 12 -44.75 -5.59 35.94
C PHE A 12 -46.18 -6.09 36.23
N VAL A 13 -46.95 -6.48 35.21
CA VAL A 13 -48.37 -6.89 35.41
C VAL A 13 -48.58 -8.38 35.65
N PHE A 14 -47.53 -9.23 35.47
CA PHE A 14 -47.66 -10.70 35.62
C PHE A 14 -47.25 -11.24 37.00
N ALA A 15 -46.92 -10.37 37.96
CA ALA A 15 -46.41 -10.79 39.28
C ALA A 15 -47.49 -10.87 40.40
N SER A 16 -48.79 -10.59 40.12
CA SER A 16 -49.78 -10.42 41.16
C SER A 16 -50.94 -11.43 41.21
N THR A 17 -50.85 -12.58 40.54
CA THR A 17 -51.87 -13.64 40.62
C THR A 17 -51.29 -15.01 40.84
N PHE A 18 -50.66 -15.28 41.96
CA PHE A 18 -50.55 -16.63 42.51
C PHE A 18 -50.74 -16.60 44.05
N GLY A 19 -52.00 -16.76 44.44
CA GLY A 19 -52.33 -17.09 45.81
C GLY A 19 -51.94 -18.53 46.15
N ASN A 20 -51.50 -18.70 47.36
CA ASN A 20 -51.24 -19.85 48.20
C ASN A 20 -51.66 -21.25 47.62
N ALA A 21 -50.67 -22.01 47.15
CA ALA A 21 -50.72 -23.48 47.20
C ALA A 21 -49.39 -23.95 47.80
N GLN A 22 -49.46 -24.72 48.86
CA GLN A 22 -48.32 -25.41 49.48
C GLN A 22 -47.77 -26.44 48.49
N THR A 23 -46.78 -26.01 47.71
CA THR A 23 -46.05 -26.92 46.77
C THR A 23 -44.81 -27.44 47.47
N THR A 24 -44.61 -28.72 47.40
CA THR A 24 -43.40 -29.40 47.89
C THR A 24 -42.15 -28.81 47.25
N ASN A 25 -41.04 -28.75 47.95
CA ASN A 25 -39.77 -28.16 47.52
C ASN A 25 -39.30 -28.62 46.11
N ASP A 26 -39.65 -29.82 45.66
CA ASP A 26 -39.35 -30.34 44.35
C ASP A 26 -40.18 -29.70 43.22
N SER A 27 -41.42 -29.32 43.49
CA SER A 27 -42.26 -28.63 42.51
C SER A 27 -41.77 -27.22 42.28
N ILE A 28 -41.30 -26.51 43.33
CA ILE A 28 -40.74 -25.18 43.26
C ILE A 28 -39.43 -25.20 42.44
N ARG A 29 -38.51 -26.17 42.66
CA ARG A 29 -37.28 -26.32 41.91
C ARG A 29 -37.52 -26.63 40.41
N LYS A 30 -38.56 -27.37 40.10
CA LYS A 30 -38.95 -27.74 38.72
C LYS A 30 -39.54 -26.52 37.99
N VAL A 31 -40.35 -25.71 38.65
CA VAL A 31 -40.87 -24.44 38.09
C VAL A 31 -39.75 -23.43 37.89
N ASP A 32 -38.82 -23.30 38.84
CA ASP A 32 -37.64 -22.42 38.71
C ASP A 32 -36.73 -22.83 37.53
N SER A 33 -36.50 -24.14 37.35
CA SER A 33 -35.67 -24.62 36.22
C SER A 33 -36.33 -24.37 34.86
N ILE A 34 -37.67 -24.57 34.77
CA ILE A 34 -38.44 -24.32 33.53
C ILE A 34 -38.47 -22.80 33.24
N THR A 35 -38.70 -21.99 34.27
CA THR A 35 -38.69 -20.52 34.13
C THR A 35 -37.33 -19.99 33.72
N LYS A 36 -36.24 -20.50 34.29
CA LYS A 36 -34.88 -20.15 33.93
C LYS A 36 -34.56 -20.54 32.49
N ALA A 37 -34.92 -21.77 32.05
CA ALA A 37 -34.74 -22.20 30.68
C ALA A 37 -35.55 -21.36 29.67
N PHE A 38 -36.76 -20.98 30.02
CA PHE A 38 -37.60 -20.10 29.20
C PHE A 38 -37.03 -18.68 29.09
N LEU A 39 -36.57 -18.13 30.21
CA LEU A 39 -35.91 -16.80 30.23
C LEU A 39 -34.63 -16.81 29.45
N THR A 40 -33.80 -17.85 29.57
CA THR A 40 -32.55 -17.98 28.77
C THR A 40 -32.87 -18.00 27.28
N LYS A 41 -33.84 -18.80 26.84
CA LYS A 41 -34.24 -18.82 25.41
C LYS A 41 -34.75 -17.44 24.93
N LYS A 42 -35.49 -16.72 25.78
CA LYS A 42 -35.95 -15.34 25.44
C LYS A 42 -34.80 -14.35 25.37
N VAL A 43 -33.84 -14.43 26.28
CA VAL A 43 -32.64 -13.59 26.28
C VAL A 43 -31.81 -13.87 25.00
N ASP A 44 -31.59 -15.12 24.63
CA ASP A 44 -30.87 -15.49 23.41
C ASP A 44 -31.57 -14.97 22.14
N SER A 45 -32.90 -15.08 22.10
CA SER A 45 -33.71 -14.53 21.00
C SER A 45 -33.59 -13.01 20.90
N ILE A 46 -33.62 -12.30 22.03
CA ILE A 46 -33.46 -10.85 22.09
C ILE A 46 -32.06 -10.45 21.65
N ASN A 47 -31.03 -11.15 22.11
CA ASN A 47 -29.64 -10.90 21.72
C ASN A 47 -29.41 -11.10 20.22
N LYS A 48 -30.05 -12.11 19.62
CA LYS A 48 -30.03 -12.33 18.17
C LYS A 48 -30.68 -11.15 17.42
N ILE A 49 -31.85 -10.70 17.86
CA ILE A 49 -32.54 -9.55 17.27
C ILE A 49 -31.70 -8.27 17.40
N LEU A 50 -31.08 -8.04 18.56
CA LEU A 50 -30.23 -6.88 18.78
C LEU A 50 -29.00 -6.91 17.85
N LYS A 51 -28.42 -8.08 17.63
CA LYS A 51 -27.31 -8.25 16.68
C LYS A 51 -27.76 -7.93 15.26
N ASP A 52 -28.90 -8.44 14.82
CA ASP A 52 -29.44 -8.18 13.48
C ASP A 52 -29.80 -6.68 13.30
N ILE A 53 -30.35 -6.02 14.33
CA ILE A 53 -30.61 -4.57 14.30
C ILE A 53 -29.31 -3.81 14.16
N LYS A 54 -28.30 -4.13 14.95
CA LYS A 54 -26.99 -3.48 14.87
C LYS A 54 -26.33 -3.64 13.50
N GLU A 55 -26.38 -4.85 12.94
CA GLU A 55 -25.87 -5.08 11.58
C GLU A 55 -26.63 -4.31 10.50
N ARG A 56 -27.96 -4.13 10.66
CA ARG A 56 -28.79 -3.30 9.75
C ARG A 56 -28.48 -1.83 9.93
N GLU A 57 -28.29 -1.34 11.16
CA GLU A 57 -27.89 0.04 11.43
C GLU A 57 -26.51 0.35 10.88
N ASP A 58 -25.54 -0.56 11.01
CA ASP A 58 -24.20 -0.40 10.46
C ASP A 58 -24.21 -0.42 8.92
N LYS A 59 -25.04 -1.27 8.31
CA LYS A 59 -25.28 -1.26 6.85
C LYS A 59 -25.96 0.02 6.39
N ALA A 60 -26.97 0.51 7.13
CA ALA A 60 -27.67 1.76 6.81
C ALA A 60 -26.73 2.98 6.98
N LYS A 61 -25.90 3.03 8.02
CA LYS A 61 -24.87 4.07 8.19
C LYS A 61 -23.88 4.08 7.04
N LYS A 62 -23.37 2.91 6.62
CA LYS A 62 -22.50 2.79 5.45
C LYS A 62 -23.18 3.20 4.14
N ALA A 63 -24.48 2.99 4.01
CA ALA A 63 -25.24 3.37 2.80
C ALA A 63 -25.57 4.88 2.76
N THR A 64 -25.63 5.56 3.91
CA THR A 64 -25.91 7.00 4.05
C THR A 64 -24.66 7.86 4.20
N GLU A 65 -23.47 7.26 4.43
CA GLU A 65 -22.23 7.99 4.38
C GLU A 65 -22.02 8.53 2.96
N VAL A 66 -22.13 9.84 2.82
CA VAL A 66 -21.69 10.54 1.60
C VAL A 66 -20.20 10.21 1.45
N PRO A 67 -19.78 9.55 0.37
CA PRO A 67 -18.39 9.15 0.23
C PRO A 67 -17.52 10.41 0.35
N LYS A 68 -16.63 10.42 1.34
CA LYS A 68 -15.68 11.51 1.53
C LYS A 68 -14.91 11.64 0.23
N LYS A 69 -14.81 12.86 -0.30
CA LYS A 69 -14.21 13.10 -1.61
C LYS A 69 -12.74 12.72 -1.66
N TRP A 70 -12.02 12.90 -0.55
CA TRP A 70 -10.60 12.60 -0.42
C TRP A 70 -10.35 11.57 0.67
N SER A 71 -9.50 10.60 0.39
CA SER A 71 -8.90 9.68 1.36
C SER A 71 -7.39 9.77 1.29
N VAL A 72 -6.75 9.71 2.44
CA VAL A 72 -5.30 9.78 2.57
C VAL A 72 -4.84 8.60 3.42
N ASP A 73 -3.93 7.82 2.88
CA ASP A 73 -3.24 6.73 3.57
C ASP A 73 -1.73 6.92 3.44
N GLY A 74 -1.03 6.88 4.53
CA GLY A 74 0.41 7.07 4.51
C GLY A 74 1.13 6.15 5.47
N ARG A 75 2.33 5.74 5.06
CA ARG A 75 3.27 5.03 5.90
C ARG A 75 4.65 5.64 5.73
N MET A 76 5.23 6.07 6.83
CA MET A 76 6.63 6.45 6.92
C MET A 76 7.35 5.34 7.68
N THR A 77 8.47 4.87 7.15
CA THR A 77 9.29 3.80 7.73
C THR A 77 10.71 4.32 7.89
N PHE A 78 11.25 4.23 9.10
CA PHE A 78 12.65 4.48 9.36
C PHE A 78 13.33 3.16 9.67
N LEU A 79 14.38 2.82 8.89
CA LEU A 79 15.22 1.65 9.07
C LEU A 79 16.57 2.10 9.64
N PHE A 80 17.06 1.39 10.62
CA PHE A 80 18.37 1.64 11.21
C PHE A 80 19.14 0.32 11.37
N ASN A 81 20.42 0.35 11.04
CA ASN A 81 21.32 -0.78 11.23
C ASN A 81 22.70 -0.27 11.70
N GLN A 82 23.31 -0.96 12.65
CA GLN A 82 24.62 -0.65 13.18
C GLN A 82 25.42 -1.92 13.43
N SER A 83 26.69 -1.89 13.05
CA SER A 83 27.70 -2.88 13.42
C SER A 83 28.86 -2.16 14.09
N SER A 84 29.31 -2.66 15.25
CA SER A 84 30.43 -2.09 15.98
C SER A 84 31.38 -3.20 16.44
N PHE A 85 32.66 -3.04 16.16
CA PHE A 85 33.71 -3.98 16.48
C PHE A 85 34.81 -3.28 17.30
N THR A 86 35.16 -3.86 18.44
CA THR A 86 36.25 -3.37 19.26
C THR A 86 37.16 -4.56 19.60
N ASN A 87 38.42 -4.51 19.17
CA ASN A 87 39.41 -5.57 19.38
C ASN A 87 38.95 -6.96 18.86
N TRP A 88 38.15 -6.95 17.78
CA TRP A 88 37.59 -8.17 17.18
C TRP A 88 38.61 -8.83 16.25
N SER A 89 39.22 -9.95 16.67
CA SER A 89 40.32 -10.60 15.96
C SER A 89 39.95 -11.16 14.59
N ALA A 90 38.67 -11.46 14.35
CA ALA A 90 38.19 -11.95 13.05
C ALA A 90 38.01 -10.84 11.98
N GLY A 91 38.29 -9.58 12.33
CA GLY A 91 38.11 -8.43 11.45
C GLY A 91 36.65 -7.94 11.41
N GLY A 92 36.45 -6.82 10.72
CA GLY A 92 35.14 -6.17 10.55
C GLY A 92 35.27 -4.65 10.57
N ASN A 93 34.37 -3.96 9.88
CA ASN A 93 34.31 -2.50 9.85
C ASN A 93 33.10 -1.98 10.63
N ASN A 94 33.32 -0.97 11.46
CA ASN A 94 32.21 -0.27 12.10
C ASN A 94 31.37 0.38 11.02
N THR A 95 30.07 0.09 11.03
CA THR A 95 29.12 0.56 10.03
C THR A 95 27.88 1.08 10.73
N VAL A 96 27.39 2.23 10.28
CA VAL A 96 26.09 2.76 10.64
C VAL A 96 25.33 3.05 9.37
N SER A 97 24.10 2.57 9.26
CA SER A 97 23.24 2.84 8.12
C SER A 97 21.82 3.22 8.56
N GLY A 98 21.22 4.12 7.80
CA GLY A 98 19.84 4.52 7.98
C GLY A 98 19.14 4.68 6.65
N ALA A 99 17.86 4.36 6.59
CA ALA A 99 17.02 4.63 5.44
C ALA A 99 15.64 5.11 5.89
N LEU A 100 15.12 6.10 5.16
CA LEU A 100 13.76 6.63 5.33
C LEU A 100 12.95 6.25 4.09
N GLY A 101 11.80 5.61 4.30
CA GLY A 101 10.84 5.28 3.26
C GLY A 101 9.51 5.99 3.50
N LEU A 102 8.87 6.45 2.43
CA LEU A 102 7.54 7.03 2.43
C LEU A 102 6.69 6.34 1.36
N ASN A 103 5.53 5.84 1.76
CA ASN A 103 4.43 5.47 0.87
C ASN A 103 3.23 6.33 1.24
N TYR A 104 2.74 7.11 0.28
CA TYR A 104 1.68 8.08 0.51
C TYR A 104 0.66 8.00 -0.60
N ASP A 105 -0.55 7.54 -0.24
CA ASP A 105 -1.71 7.47 -1.12
C ASP A 105 -2.67 8.61 -0.81
N PHE A 106 -3.11 9.37 -1.81
CA PHE A 106 -4.14 10.39 -1.69
C PHE A 106 -5.11 10.28 -2.85
N ASN A 107 -6.30 9.78 -2.55
CA ASN A 107 -7.26 9.36 -3.55
C ASN A 107 -8.53 10.22 -3.47
N TYR A 108 -9.12 10.51 -4.62
CA TYR A 108 -10.33 11.30 -4.74
C TYR A 108 -11.43 10.48 -5.41
N VAL A 109 -12.64 10.54 -4.85
CA VAL A 109 -13.82 9.88 -5.43
C VAL A 109 -14.99 10.86 -5.46
N LYS A 110 -15.59 11.03 -6.65
CA LYS A 110 -16.83 11.82 -6.83
C LYS A 110 -17.67 11.25 -7.97
N GLY A 111 -18.79 10.63 -7.62
CA GLY A 111 -19.69 10.01 -8.61
C GLY A 111 -18.99 8.95 -9.45
N LYS A 112 -18.88 9.17 -10.76
CA LYS A 112 -18.19 8.27 -11.70
C LYS A 112 -16.68 8.47 -11.76
N TRP A 113 -16.15 9.52 -11.14
CA TRP A 113 -14.74 9.86 -11.16
C TRP A 113 -14.00 9.24 -9.98
N LYS A 114 -12.86 8.64 -10.26
CA LYS A 114 -11.87 8.20 -9.28
C LYS A 114 -10.50 8.71 -9.71
N TRP A 115 -9.76 9.25 -8.76
CA TRP A 115 -8.40 9.73 -9.01
C TRP A 115 -7.49 9.18 -7.91
N ASP A 116 -6.68 8.20 -8.28
CA ASP A 116 -5.73 7.54 -7.41
C ASP A 116 -4.36 8.16 -7.59
N ASN A 117 -3.73 8.51 -6.50
CA ASN A 117 -2.39 9.07 -6.48
C ASN A 117 -1.55 8.36 -5.44
N LYS A 118 -0.33 8.00 -5.82
CA LYS A 118 0.63 7.34 -4.94
C LYS A 118 2.01 7.95 -5.09
N ILE A 119 2.61 8.38 -3.98
CA ILE A 119 4.00 8.75 -3.88
C ILE A 119 4.75 7.62 -3.19
N ILE A 120 5.82 7.15 -3.81
CA ILE A 120 6.79 6.23 -3.22
C ILE A 120 8.12 6.98 -3.20
N SER A 121 8.67 7.13 -2.02
CA SER A 121 9.96 7.80 -1.85
C SER A 121 10.82 7.03 -0.87
N SER A 122 12.11 6.94 -1.15
CA SER A 122 13.06 6.37 -0.22
C SER A 122 14.42 7.05 -0.37
N TYR A 123 15.11 7.20 0.76
CA TYR A 123 16.48 7.68 0.81
C TYR A 123 17.24 6.97 1.90
N GLY A 124 18.40 6.42 1.57
CA GLY A 124 19.25 5.69 2.50
C GLY A 124 20.71 6.03 2.33
N SER A 125 21.43 6.01 3.46
CA SER A 125 22.88 6.20 3.49
C SER A 125 23.51 5.28 4.50
N SER A 126 24.72 4.82 4.22
CA SER A 126 25.58 4.11 5.16
C SER A 126 26.92 4.83 5.32
N HIS A 127 27.46 4.77 6.52
CA HIS A 127 28.82 5.18 6.81
C HIS A 127 29.63 3.97 7.26
N VAL A 128 30.69 3.67 6.54
CA VAL A 128 31.65 2.61 6.88
C VAL A 128 32.94 3.28 7.34
N SER A 129 33.42 2.92 8.52
CA SER A 129 34.67 3.46 9.07
C SER A 129 35.82 3.25 8.09
N GLY A 130 36.57 4.33 7.79
CA GLY A 130 37.66 4.33 6.83
C GLY A 130 37.24 4.42 5.36
N GLN A 131 35.96 4.35 5.01
CA GLN A 131 35.46 4.40 3.62
C GLN A 131 34.48 5.56 3.36
N GLY A 132 34.02 6.25 4.42
CA GLY A 132 33.13 7.38 4.32
C GLY A 132 31.65 7.02 4.05
N TYR A 133 30.90 8.01 3.58
CA TYR A 133 29.46 7.86 3.31
C TYR A 133 29.19 7.31 1.91
N ARG A 134 28.22 6.40 1.84
CA ARG A 134 27.70 5.82 0.58
C ARG A 134 26.18 5.84 0.57
N LYS A 135 25.62 6.25 -0.53
CA LYS A 135 24.18 6.15 -0.79
C LYS A 135 23.79 4.68 -0.91
N THR A 136 22.77 4.24 -0.17
CA THR A 136 22.26 2.86 -0.18
C THR A 136 20.89 2.75 -0.83
N ASP A 137 20.11 3.84 -0.82
CA ASP A 137 18.82 3.93 -1.49
C ASP A 137 18.55 5.37 -1.90
N ASP A 138 17.86 5.58 -3.02
CA ASP A 138 17.47 6.88 -3.50
C ASP A 138 16.42 6.74 -4.60
N ARG A 139 15.17 7.01 -4.28
CA ARG A 139 14.05 6.88 -5.22
C ARG A 139 12.98 7.90 -4.91
N PHE A 140 12.47 8.49 -5.95
CA PHE A 140 11.21 9.22 -5.97
C PHE A 140 10.34 8.70 -7.10
N GLU A 141 9.11 8.35 -6.79
CA GLU A 141 8.13 7.91 -7.77
C GLU A 141 6.76 8.50 -7.45
N TYR A 142 6.12 9.08 -8.43
CA TYR A 142 4.74 9.55 -8.37
C TYR A 142 3.91 8.83 -9.42
N ASN A 143 2.85 8.17 -8.98
CA ASN A 143 1.87 7.50 -9.82
C ASN A 143 0.53 8.19 -9.68
N SER A 144 -0.12 8.47 -10.79
CA SER A 144 -1.44 9.09 -10.86
C SER A 144 -2.31 8.37 -11.88
N VAL A 145 -3.52 7.99 -11.50
CA VAL A 145 -4.50 7.37 -12.41
C VAL A 145 -5.86 8.02 -12.19
N LEU A 146 -6.29 8.82 -13.16
CA LEU A 146 -7.64 9.38 -13.24
C LEU A 146 -8.52 8.38 -14.00
N GLY A 147 -9.64 7.96 -13.42
CA GLY A 147 -10.59 7.02 -14.01
C GLY A 147 -12.01 7.58 -14.07
N TYR A 148 -12.67 7.41 -15.20
CA TYR A 148 -14.11 7.67 -15.38
C TYR A 148 -14.85 6.36 -15.59
N LYS A 149 -15.79 6.01 -14.72
CA LYS A 149 -16.51 4.73 -14.71
C LYS A 149 -17.34 4.55 -15.98
N ALA A 150 -16.97 3.55 -16.79
CA ALA A 150 -17.68 3.16 -18.01
C ALA A 150 -18.81 2.16 -17.70
N GLY A 151 -18.56 1.17 -16.83
CA GLY A 151 -19.57 0.18 -16.40
C GLY A 151 -18.91 -0.98 -15.65
N GLY A 152 -19.62 -1.61 -14.72
CA GLY A 152 -19.08 -2.71 -13.91
C GLY A 152 -17.79 -2.32 -13.21
N HIS A 153 -16.70 -3.02 -13.53
CA HIS A 153 -15.35 -2.78 -13.03
C HIS A 153 -14.45 -1.99 -13.99
N TRP A 154 -14.97 -1.51 -15.12
CA TRP A 154 -14.23 -0.84 -16.19
C TRP A 154 -14.31 0.66 -16.10
N TYR A 155 -13.17 1.33 -16.35
CA TYR A 155 -13.02 2.78 -16.37
C TYR A 155 -12.23 3.19 -17.61
N PHE A 156 -12.61 4.28 -18.26
CA PHE A 156 -11.69 5.04 -19.10
C PHE A 156 -10.68 5.69 -18.18
N SER A 157 -9.41 5.60 -18.50
CA SER A 157 -8.34 6.10 -17.61
C SER A 157 -7.41 7.07 -18.33
N PHE A 158 -6.80 7.92 -17.55
CA PHE A 158 -5.59 8.67 -17.92
C PHE A 158 -4.58 8.46 -16.80
N PHE A 159 -3.44 7.87 -17.12
CA PHE A 159 -2.38 7.68 -16.14
C PHE A 159 -1.20 8.59 -16.40
N SER A 160 -0.47 8.92 -15.35
CA SER A 160 0.84 9.58 -15.38
C SER A 160 1.74 8.93 -14.33
N ASN A 161 2.98 8.69 -14.71
CA ASN A 161 4.02 8.16 -13.82
C ASN A 161 5.28 9.01 -13.98
N PHE A 162 5.88 9.42 -12.86
CA PHE A 162 7.15 10.11 -12.81
C PHE A 162 8.09 9.38 -11.87
N ILE A 163 9.30 9.07 -12.34
CA ILE A 163 10.34 8.36 -11.57
C ILE A 163 11.64 9.15 -11.65
N SER A 164 12.32 9.33 -10.52
CA SER A 164 13.66 9.92 -10.46
C SER A 164 14.34 9.62 -9.11
N GLN A 165 15.40 10.33 -8.82
CA GLN A 165 16.17 10.29 -7.57
C GLN A 165 16.54 11.71 -7.09
N PHE A 166 16.98 11.81 -5.81
CA PHE A 166 17.24 13.08 -5.11
C PHE A 166 18.69 13.52 -5.14
N SER A 167 19.64 12.58 -5.36
CA SER A 167 21.07 12.88 -5.15
C SER A 167 21.98 12.13 -6.11
N LYS A 168 23.26 12.51 -6.12
CA LYS A 168 24.31 11.85 -6.89
C LYS A 168 24.46 10.39 -6.49
N GLY A 169 24.52 9.51 -7.48
CA GLY A 169 24.85 8.09 -7.32
C GLY A 169 26.21 7.78 -7.93
N PHE A 170 26.97 6.91 -7.26
CA PHE A 170 28.29 6.52 -7.69
C PHE A 170 28.42 5.02 -7.79
N ASP A 171 29.12 4.53 -8.81
CA ASP A 171 29.67 3.19 -8.86
C ASP A 171 30.97 3.15 -8.06
N TYR A 172 30.92 2.54 -6.88
CA TYR A 172 32.04 2.41 -5.98
C TYR A 172 32.96 1.22 -6.33
N SER A 173 32.64 0.43 -7.35
CA SER A 173 33.52 -0.63 -7.86
C SER A 173 34.66 -0.08 -8.71
N LYS A 174 34.58 1.19 -9.10
CA LYS A 174 35.60 1.91 -9.91
C LYS A 174 36.49 2.76 -9.03
N ASP A 175 37.75 2.90 -9.44
CA ASP A 175 38.70 3.82 -8.83
C ASP A 175 39.33 4.68 -9.95
N PRO A 176 39.09 6.00 -9.94
CA PRO A 176 38.19 6.75 -9.07
C PRO A 176 36.72 6.36 -9.26
N LYS A 177 35.90 6.52 -8.21
CA LYS A 177 34.48 6.22 -8.26
C LYS A 177 33.78 6.95 -9.41
N LEU A 178 33.00 6.23 -10.19
CA LEU A 178 32.30 6.75 -11.35
C LEU A 178 30.94 7.32 -10.95
N LEU A 179 30.65 8.55 -11.34
CA LEU A 179 29.31 9.15 -11.19
C LEU A 179 28.36 8.49 -12.21
N VAL A 180 27.29 7.85 -11.71
CA VAL A 180 26.32 7.12 -12.55
C VAL A 180 24.93 7.77 -12.57
N SER A 181 24.59 8.62 -11.61
CA SER A 181 23.32 9.34 -11.60
C SER A 181 23.42 10.66 -10.81
N ASN A 182 22.45 11.57 -11.03
CA ASN A 182 22.35 12.84 -10.32
C ASN A 182 20.87 13.19 -10.07
N VAL A 183 20.60 14.29 -9.42
CA VAL A 183 19.24 14.84 -9.26
C VAL A 183 18.57 14.92 -10.63
N LEU A 184 17.37 14.38 -10.76
CA LEU A 184 16.59 14.33 -12.01
C LEU A 184 17.35 13.75 -13.23
N SER A 185 18.35 12.92 -12.99
CA SER A 185 19.20 12.37 -14.06
C SER A 185 19.64 10.92 -13.75
N PRO A 186 18.92 9.90 -14.32
CA PRO A 186 17.76 10.04 -15.20
C PRO A 186 16.48 10.43 -14.47
N ALA A 187 15.55 11.08 -15.19
CA ALA A 187 14.16 11.20 -14.81
C ALA A 187 13.28 10.68 -15.95
N TYR A 188 12.22 9.97 -15.60
CA TYR A 188 11.28 9.38 -16.53
C TYR A 188 9.88 9.92 -16.27
N LEU A 189 9.23 10.44 -17.31
CA LEU A 189 7.84 10.88 -17.27
C LEU A 189 7.05 10.09 -18.32
N SER A 190 6.07 9.32 -17.89
CA SER A 190 5.18 8.56 -18.78
C SER A 190 3.74 8.99 -18.55
N PHE A 191 2.95 9.09 -19.60
CA PHE A 191 1.52 9.35 -19.51
C PHE A 191 0.77 8.85 -20.74
N ALA A 192 -0.49 8.44 -20.56
CA ALA A 192 -1.37 8.01 -21.62
C ALA A 192 -2.84 7.96 -21.21
N PRO A 193 -3.76 8.09 -22.18
CA PRO A 193 -5.09 7.54 -22.05
C PRO A 193 -5.05 6.01 -22.08
N GLY A 194 -6.01 5.37 -21.37
CA GLY A 194 -6.05 3.93 -21.28
C GLY A 194 -7.38 3.39 -20.79
N ILE A 195 -7.39 2.11 -20.46
CA ILE A 195 -8.53 1.39 -19.89
C ILE A 195 -8.05 0.78 -18.56
N LEU A 196 -8.75 1.13 -17.48
CA LEU A 196 -8.51 0.60 -16.16
C LEU A 196 -9.59 -0.42 -15.79
N TRP A 197 -9.19 -1.64 -15.53
CA TRP A 197 -10.02 -2.64 -14.86
C TRP A 197 -9.70 -2.62 -13.36
N ARG A 198 -10.74 -2.35 -12.53
CA ARG A 198 -10.61 -2.22 -11.08
C ARG A 198 -11.65 -3.05 -10.39
N LYS A 199 -11.24 -4.20 -9.87
CA LYS A 199 -12.12 -5.07 -9.08
C LYS A 199 -12.34 -4.53 -7.67
N SER A 200 -11.28 -3.96 -7.06
CA SER A 200 -11.27 -3.38 -5.72
C SER A 200 -10.19 -2.30 -5.61
N GLU A 201 -10.04 -1.71 -4.42
CA GLU A 201 -8.89 -0.84 -4.10
C GLU A 201 -7.57 -1.63 -4.14
N ASP A 202 -7.62 -2.92 -3.86
CA ASP A 202 -6.46 -3.81 -3.75
C ASP A 202 -6.14 -4.58 -5.05
N LEU A 203 -7.00 -4.53 -6.08
CA LEU A 203 -6.77 -5.21 -7.35
C LEU A 203 -7.21 -4.35 -8.52
N ARG A 204 -6.22 -3.91 -9.30
CA ARG A 204 -6.42 -3.08 -10.49
C ARG A 204 -5.36 -3.35 -11.55
N ILE A 205 -5.77 -3.24 -12.81
CA ILE A 205 -4.91 -3.39 -14.00
C ILE A 205 -5.25 -2.23 -14.94
N ASN A 206 -4.25 -1.49 -15.38
CA ASN A 206 -4.39 -0.42 -16.36
C ASN A 206 -3.65 -0.78 -17.65
N ILE A 207 -4.31 -0.61 -18.78
CA ILE A 207 -3.78 -0.90 -20.12
C ILE A 207 -3.79 0.41 -20.89
N ALA A 208 -2.64 0.84 -21.38
CA ALA A 208 -2.46 2.09 -22.09
C ALA A 208 -1.60 1.87 -23.34
N PRO A 209 -2.25 1.60 -24.50
CA PRO A 209 -1.54 1.20 -25.72
C PRO A 209 -0.79 2.35 -26.43
N GLY A 210 -1.09 3.60 -26.11
CA GLY A 210 -0.45 4.79 -26.69
C GLY A 210 0.27 5.63 -25.62
N THR A 211 1.23 5.03 -24.92
CA THR A 211 1.97 5.70 -23.84
C THR A 211 3.13 6.52 -24.39
N ALA A 212 3.08 7.83 -24.16
CA ALA A 212 4.23 8.71 -24.33
C ALA A 212 5.15 8.58 -23.11
N ARG A 213 6.45 8.40 -23.34
CA ARG A 213 7.49 8.40 -22.32
C ARG A 213 8.59 9.40 -22.70
N PHE A 214 8.96 10.23 -21.75
CA PHE A 214 10.11 11.13 -21.85
C PHE A 214 11.17 10.69 -20.84
N THR A 215 12.39 10.56 -21.32
CA THR A 215 13.58 10.36 -20.49
C THR A 215 14.38 11.65 -20.50
N PHE A 216 14.75 12.14 -19.32
CA PHE A 216 15.57 13.35 -19.16
C PHE A 216 16.89 12.97 -18.47
N VAL A 217 17.97 13.54 -18.96
CA VAL A 217 19.30 13.43 -18.35
C VAL A 217 20.00 14.78 -18.37
N SER A 218 20.93 15.01 -17.45
CA SER A 218 21.83 16.18 -17.53
C SER A 218 22.89 15.94 -18.61
N GLU A 219 23.53 17.00 -19.10
CA GLU A 219 24.53 16.97 -20.18
C GLU A 219 25.63 15.91 -19.96
N GLN A 220 26.09 15.75 -18.73
CA GLN A 220 27.12 14.76 -18.36
C GLN A 220 26.71 13.30 -18.58
N PHE A 221 25.41 13.02 -18.74
CA PHE A 221 24.86 11.70 -19.03
C PHE A 221 24.26 11.58 -20.43
N SER A 222 24.53 12.57 -21.30
CA SER A 222 24.16 12.51 -22.72
C SER A 222 24.74 11.27 -23.36
N GLY A 223 23.93 10.54 -24.15
CA GLY A 223 24.30 9.25 -24.71
C GLY A 223 24.12 8.06 -23.77
N GLN A 224 23.57 8.29 -22.56
CA GLN A 224 23.20 7.24 -21.59
C GLN A 224 21.69 7.19 -21.40
N TYR A 225 21.19 6.14 -20.74
CA TYR A 225 19.76 5.95 -20.46
C TYR A 225 18.87 6.01 -21.70
N GLY A 226 19.40 5.56 -22.85
CA GLY A 226 18.72 5.56 -24.14
C GLY A 226 18.69 6.91 -24.86
N THR A 227 19.29 7.97 -24.34
CA THR A 227 19.45 9.25 -25.07
C THR A 227 20.57 9.15 -26.10
N GLU A 228 20.44 9.89 -27.21
CA GLU A 228 21.50 10.01 -28.20
C GLU A 228 22.66 10.88 -27.67
N PRO A 229 23.91 10.65 -28.14
CA PRO A 229 25.03 11.56 -27.84
C PRO A 229 24.69 13.00 -28.18
N GLY A 230 24.95 13.92 -27.27
CA GLY A 230 24.62 15.33 -27.41
C GLY A 230 23.17 15.71 -27.09
N LYS A 231 22.31 14.71 -26.79
CA LYS A 231 20.92 14.96 -26.38
C LYS A 231 20.75 14.71 -24.89
N THR A 232 19.88 15.51 -24.28
CA THR A 232 19.50 15.42 -22.87
C THR A 232 18.08 14.86 -22.67
N THR A 233 17.37 14.61 -23.76
CA THR A 233 15.99 14.12 -23.73
C THR A 233 15.78 13.06 -24.82
N LYS A 234 15.10 11.96 -24.47
CA LYS A 234 14.55 10.96 -25.40
C LYS A 234 13.03 10.97 -25.30
N PHE A 235 12.37 10.98 -26.45
CA PHE A 235 10.93 10.68 -26.54
C PHE A 235 10.75 9.24 -27.02
N SER A 236 9.82 8.53 -26.40
CA SER A 236 9.39 7.19 -26.76
C SER A 236 7.88 7.11 -26.78
N MET A 237 7.31 6.24 -27.62
CA MET A 237 5.89 5.93 -27.64
C MET A 237 5.70 4.42 -27.64
N GLY A 238 4.87 3.91 -26.75
CA GLY A 238 4.78 2.46 -26.58
C GLY A 238 3.50 1.97 -25.91
N PHE A 239 3.46 0.67 -25.70
CA PHE A 239 2.44 -0.02 -24.93
C PHE A 239 2.82 -0.03 -23.45
N ASN A 240 1.91 0.32 -22.56
CA ASN A 240 2.08 0.17 -21.12
C ASN A 240 0.97 -0.70 -20.54
N LEU A 241 1.37 -1.66 -19.69
CA LEU A 241 0.48 -2.42 -18.83
C LEU A 241 0.98 -2.29 -17.40
N SER A 242 0.13 -1.80 -16.50
CA SER A 242 0.46 -1.70 -15.08
C SER A 242 -0.58 -2.42 -14.22
N GLY A 243 -0.11 -3.09 -13.18
CA GLY A 243 -0.91 -3.88 -12.27
C GLY A 243 -0.57 -3.61 -10.81
N TYR A 244 -1.60 -3.66 -9.98
CA TYR A 244 -1.48 -3.55 -8.54
C TYR A 244 -2.32 -4.64 -7.88
N LEU A 245 -1.70 -5.38 -6.95
CA LEU A 245 -2.36 -6.39 -6.17
C LEU A 245 -1.84 -6.35 -4.73
N LYS A 246 -2.75 -6.15 -3.78
CA LYS A 246 -2.45 -6.19 -2.35
C LYS A 246 -3.38 -7.16 -1.65
N PHE A 247 -2.85 -8.01 -0.79
CA PHE A 247 -3.65 -8.94 0.00
C PHE A 247 -2.94 -9.33 1.30
N LYS A 248 -3.73 -9.77 2.27
CA LYS A 248 -3.21 -10.33 3.52
C LYS A 248 -2.94 -11.81 3.31
N ILE A 249 -1.69 -12.24 3.51
CA ILE A 249 -1.30 -13.65 3.52
C ILE A 249 -1.77 -14.28 4.84
N MET A 250 -1.60 -13.55 5.96
CA MET A 250 -2.09 -13.90 7.28
C MET A 250 -2.38 -12.62 8.09
N LYS A 251 -2.85 -12.76 9.33
CA LYS A 251 -3.34 -11.65 10.17
C LYS A 251 -2.40 -10.43 10.17
N ASP A 252 -1.10 -10.65 10.32
CA ASP A 252 -0.10 -9.59 10.50
C ASP A 252 0.86 -9.47 9.31
N LEU A 253 0.68 -10.26 8.25
CA LEU A 253 1.50 -10.23 7.03
C LEU A 253 0.67 -9.82 5.82
N THR A 254 1.04 -8.70 5.24
CA THR A 254 0.46 -8.17 3.99
C THR A 254 1.51 -8.25 2.87
N MET A 255 1.07 -8.68 1.70
CA MET A 255 1.85 -8.65 0.46
C MET A 255 1.24 -7.64 -0.50
N GLU A 256 2.10 -6.82 -1.10
CA GLU A 256 1.76 -5.86 -2.14
C GLU A 256 2.63 -6.11 -3.37
N ASN A 257 2.01 -6.20 -4.54
CA ASN A 257 2.68 -6.38 -5.82
C ASN A 257 2.38 -5.19 -6.71
N ILE A 258 3.41 -4.61 -7.30
CA ILE A 258 3.35 -3.51 -8.24
C ILE A 258 4.13 -3.92 -9.47
N ILE A 259 3.48 -3.99 -10.62
CA ILE A 259 4.12 -4.35 -11.88
C ILE A 259 3.84 -3.28 -12.93
N ALA A 260 4.85 -2.93 -13.71
CA ALA A 260 4.71 -2.14 -14.92
C ALA A 260 5.53 -2.77 -16.03
N LEU A 261 4.89 -2.97 -17.18
CA LEU A 261 5.50 -3.44 -18.42
C LEU A 261 5.43 -2.31 -19.45
N TYR A 262 6.50 -2.08 -20.18
CA TYR A 262 6.53 -1.11 -21.26
C TYR A 262 7.25 -1.67 -22.49
N ALA A 263 6.64 -1.55 -23.66
CA ALA A 263 7.24 -1.91 -24.94
C ALA A 263 7.30 -0.66 -25.82
N ASP A 264 8.51 -0.22 -26.16
CA ASP A 264 8.75 0.96 -27.00
C ASP A 264 8.48 0.59 -28.48
N TYR A 265 7.49 1.23 -29.11
CA TYR A 265 7.19 1.00 -30.52
C TYR A 265 8.25 1.57 -31.47
N LEU A 266 9.04 2.53 -31.01
CA LEU A 266 10.02 3.25 -31.80
C LEU A 266 11.44 2.67 -31.66
N ASP A 267 11.65 1.81 -30.65
CA ASP A 267 12.96 1.24 -30.35
C ASP A 267 12.84 -0.20 -29.85
N ASN A 268 13.05 -1.16 -30.75
CA ASN A 268 13.05 -2.59 -30.44
C ASN A 268 11.83 -3.06 -29.62
N PRO A 269 10.60 -3.03 -30.17
CA PRO A 269 9.38 -3.30 -29.43
C PRO A 269 9.26 -4.70 -28.80
N GLN A 270 10.10 -5.64 -29.23
CA GLN A 270 10.25 -6.98 -28.63
C GLN A 270 10.97 -6.94 -27.27
N ASN A 271 11.72 -5.88 -26.97
CA ASN A 271 12.39 -5.68 -25.69
C ASN A 271 11.41 -5.01 -24.72
N VAL A 272 10.75 -5.82 -23.92
CA VAL A 272 9.78 -5.32 -22.94
C VAL A 272 10.52 -4.92 -21.66
N ASP A 273 10.43 -3.64 -21.31
CA ASP A 273 10.86 -3.18 -20.00
C ASP A 273 9.94 -3.73 -18.93
N VAL A 274 10.52 -4.27 -17.87
CA VAL A 274 9.81 -4.82 -16.72
C VAL A 274 10.24 -4.07 -15.47
N ASN A 275 9.29 -3.54 -14.73
CA ASN A 275 9.49 -2.98 -13.39
C ASN A 275 8.54 -3.70 -12.45
N TYR A 276 9.06 -4.61 -11.62
CA TYR A 276 8.27 -5.40 -10.69
C TYR A 276 8.77 -5.25 -9.26
N GLN A 277 7.89 -4.77 -8.41
CA GLN A 277 8.15 -4.63 -6.98
C GLN A 277 7.17 -5.47 -6.17
N MET A 278 7.73 -6.23 -5.24
CA MET A 278 7.01 -7.04 -4.27
C MET A 278 7.37 -6.57 -2.86
N ASN A 279 6.38 -6.20 -2.08
CA ASN A 279 6.57 -5.73 -0.72
C ASN A 279 5.89 -6.68 0.25
N PHE A 280 6.60 -7.10 1.28
CA PHE A 280 6.07 -7.83 2.43
C PHE A 280 6.13 -6.94 3.66
N TYR A 281 5.00 -6.79 4.32
CA TYR A 281 4.86 -6.01 5.54
C TYR A 281 4.39 -6.91 6.67
N VAL A 282 5.25 -7.14 7.65
CA VAL A 282 4.92 -7.88 8.89
C VAL A 282 4.73 -6.87 10.02
N SER A 283 3.54 -6.78 10.56
CA SER A 283 3.22 -5.92 11.71
C SER A 283 3.60 -6.67 13.01
N VAL A 284 4.65 -6.25 13.69
CA VAL A 284 5.04 -6.81 14.99
C VAL A 284 4.16 -6.21 16.09
N ASN A 285 3.96 -4.89 16.04
CA ASN A 285 3.01 -4.15 16.88
C ASN A 285 2.63 -2.84 16.19
N LYS A 286 1.93 -1.92 16.90
CA LYS A 286 1.49 -0.64 16.31
C LYS A 286 2.63 0.29 15.86
N TYR A 287 3.85 0.09 16.33
CA TYR A 287 5.03 0.91 16.01
C TYR A 287 6.10 0.17 15.23
N LEU A 288 6.27 -1.13 15.48
CA LEU A 288 7.34 -1.94 14.92
C LEU A 288 6.82 -2.83 13.79
N SER A 289 7.55 -2.85 12.69
CA SER A 289 7.33 -3.80 11.59
C SER A 289 8.64 -4.35 11.05
N MET A 290 8.51 -5.48 10.36
CA MET A 290 9.53 -5.99 9.45
C MET A 290 9.04 -5.72 8.03
N ASN A 291 9.92 -5.20 7.20
CA ASN A 291 9.62 -4.90 5.81
C ASN A 291 10.65 -5.62 4.93
N LEU A 292 10.16 -6.30 3.90
CA LEU A 292 11.00 -6.86 2.83
C LEU A 292 10.47 -6.33 1.50
N THR A 293 11.31 -5.63 0.76
CA THR A 293 11.03 -5.21 -0.60
C THR A 293 11.96 -5.95 -1.55
N LEU A 294 11.39 -6.66 -2.50
CA LEU A 294 12.08 -7.26 -3.65
C LEU A 294 11.71 -6.44 -4.89
N HIS A 295 12.69 -5.91 -5.59
CA HIS A 295 12.47 -5.03 -6.73
C HIS A 295 13.36 -5.45 -7.89
N THR A 296 12.74 -5.84 -8.99
CA THR A 296 13.40 -6.27 -10.22
C THR A 296 13.11 -5.27 -11.33
N ILE A 297 14.14 -4.81 -12.02
CA ILE A 297 14.06 -3.96 -13.20
C ILE A 297 14.81 -4.62 -14.34
N SER A 298 14.15 -4.78 -15.49
CA SER A 298 14.76 -5.12 -16.76
C SER A 298 14.45 -3.99 -17.73
N ASP A 299 15.45 -3.19 -18.06
CA ASP A 299 15.37 -2.06 -19.00
C ASP A 299 16.72 -1.97 -19.71
N THR A 300 16.74 -2.39 -20.96
CA THR A 300 17.98 -2.47 -21.77
C THR A 300 18.57 -1.10 -22.09
N ASN A 301 17.77 -0.04 -22.02
CA ASN A 301 18.24 1.34 -22.20
C ASN A 301 19.01 1.86 -20.97
N ALA A 302 18.66 1.34 -19.78
CA ALA A 302 19.32 1.70 -18.53
C ALA A 302 20.48 0.75 -18.18
N SER A 303 20.33 -0.56 -18.43
CA SER A 303 21.34 -1.57 -18.14
C SER A 303 21.14 -2.81 -19.00
N SER A 304 22.23 -3.36 -19.54
CA SER A 304 22.21 -4.65 -20.27
C SER A 304 21.93 -5.86 -19.35
N ARG A 305 21.91 -5.68 -18.04
CA ARG A 305 21.66 -6.73 -17.05
C ARG A 305 20.38 -6.43 -16.28
N ILE A 306 19.68 -7.51 -15.89
CA ILE A 306 18.57 -7.39 -14.94
C ILE A 306 19.10 -6.81 -13.65
N GLN A 307 18.44 -5.75 -13.17
CA GLN A 307 18.74 -5.10 -11.91
C GLN A 307 17.85 -5.70 -10.83
N PHE A 308 18.44 -6.10 -9.72
CA PHE A 308 17.71 -6.63 -8.57
C PHE A 308 18.10 -5.86 -7.31
N ARG A 309 17.12 -5.48 -6.53
CA ARG A 309 17.29 -4.81 -5.26
C ARG A 309 16.49 -5.53 -4.19
N GLU A 310 17.12 -5.85 -3.09
CA GLU A 310 16.49 -6.35 -1.88
C GLU A 310 16.69 -5.32 -0.77
N LEU A 311 15.60 -4.98 -0.10
CA LEU A 311 15.61 -4.17 1.12
C LEU A 311 14.89 -4.92 2.21
N PHE A 312 15.63 -5.36 3.21
CA PHE A 312 15.10 -5.97 4.40
C PHE A 312 15.46 -5.11 5.61
N GLY A 313 14.52 -4.94 6.53
CA GLY A 313 14.82 -4.23 7.76
C GLY A 313 13.72 -4.32 8.80
N LEU A 314 14.15 -4.15 10.06
CA LEU A 314 13.30 -3.82 11.18
C LEU A 314 13.12 -2.31 11.19
N GLY A 315 11.87 -1.83 11.20
CA GLY A 315 11.59 -0.42 11.11
C GLY A 315 10.61 0.06 12.16
N VAL A 316 10.75 1.33 12.51
CA VAL A 316 9.72 2.07 13.21
C VAL A 316 8.80 2.66 12.14
N ASN A 317 7.51 2.31 12.20
CA ASN A 317 6.51 2.83 11.29
C ASN A 317 5.65 3.87 11.97
N TYR A 318 5.38 4.91 11.23
CA TYR A 318 4.30 5.83 11.50
C TYR A 318 3.27 5.71 10.38
N THR A 319 2.08 5.19 10.70
CA THR A 319 0.95 5.11 9.76
C THR A 319 -0.05 6.18 10.10
N PHE A 320 -0.52 6.88 9.08
CA PHE A 320 -1.61 7.85 9.21
C PHE A 320 -2.68 7.55 8.19
N HIS A 321 -3.91 7.68 8.64
CA HIS A 321 -5.09 7.49 7.82
C HIS A 321 -6.03 8.66 8.06
N LYS A 322 -6.44 9.33 7.00
CA LYS A 322 -7.43 10.40 7.05
C LYS A 322 -8.44 10.18 5.95
N ILE A 323 -9.68 10.09 6.37
CA ILE A 323 -10.82 9.94 5.47
C ILE A 323 -11.57 11.25 5.41
#